data_fdf3e7e26983efde662736b3c99a5d6b
#
_entry.id   fdf3e7e26983efde662736b3c99a5d6b
#
_cell.length_a   1.000
_cell.length_b   1.000
_cell.length_c   1.000
_cell.angle_alpha   90.00
_cell.angle_beta   90.00
_cell.angle_gamma   90.00
#
_symmetry.space_group_name_H-M   'P 1'
#
loop_
_entity.id
_entity.type
_entity.pdbx_description
1 polymer ?
#
loop_
_entity_poly.entity_id
_entity_poly.type
_entity_poly.pdbx_seq_one_letter_code
_entity_poly.pdbx_strand_id
1 'polypeptide(L)'
;VVLPLNAGWSDIGNWKSVWENSHKNNEGNVFKGHVIAKNSENCLVRSESRLVVGIGLKNLTIVETSDAILIADQNQSQEVKDIVEELKTRGISEGQEHKKIFRPWGNFTSISEDSRWQVKRIEVNPGQSLSLQMHHHRAEHWIVVKGTAKIEINGTDKMSM
;
A
#
# COMPACT_ATOMS: atom_id res chain seq x y z
N VAL A 1 -40.12 -2.02 10.88
CA VAL A 1 -39.71 -2.93 11.97
C VAL A 1 -38.20 -2.91 12.03
N VAL A 2 -37.65 -2.59 13.20
CA VAL A 2 -36.18 -2.65 13.45
C VAL A 2 -35.93 -3.89 14.29
N LEU A 3 -35.04 -4.76 13.83
CA LEU A 3 -34.60 -5.94 14.58
C LEU A 3 -33.20 -5.67 15.13
N PRO A 4 -32.96 -5.76 16.44
CA PRO A 4 -31.63 -5.67 16.99
C PRO A 4 -30.82 -6.89 16.56
N LEU A 5 -29.66 -6.64 15.94
CA LEU A 5 -28.72 -7.68 15.51
C LEU A 5 -27.45 -7.62 16.36
N ASN A 6 -27.22 -8.63 17.18
CA ASN A 6 -25.98 -8.78 17.93
C ASN A 6 -25.05 -9.75 17.18
N ALA A 7 -24.51 -9.30 16.05
CA ALA A 7 -23.65 -10.09 15.16
C ALA A 7 -22.16 -9.87 15.38
N GLY A 8 -21.75 -9.17 16.45
CA GLY A 8 -20.34 -8.81 16.66
C GLY A 8 -19.78 -7.91 15.54
N TRP A 9 -20.67 -7.14 14.86
CA TRP A 9 -20.22 -6.27 13.78
C TRP A 9 -19.37 -5.13 14.32
N SER A 10 -18.24 -4.86 13.68
CA SER A 10 -17.35 -3.75 13.97
C SER A 10 -16.99 -3.03 12.69
N ASP A 11 -17.06 -1.70 12.71
CA ASP A 11 -16.59 -0.86 11.62
C ASP A 11 -15.04 -0.78 11.68
N ILE A 12 -14.37 -1.29 10.64
CA ILE A 12 -12.92 -1.21 10.51
C ILE A 12 -12.57 0.09 9.79
N GLY A 13 -12.83 1.23 10.44
CA GLY A 13 -12.61 2.56 9.88
C GLY A 13 -11.26 3.20 10.25
N ASN A 14 -10.49 2.61 11.17
CA ASN A 14 -9.20 3.12 11.62
C ASN A 14 -8.26 2.00 12.07
N TRP A 15 -6.99 2.31 12.31
CA TRP A 15 -5.97 1.33 12.70
C TRP A 15 -6.21 0.70 14.07
N LYS A 16 -6.84 1.42 15.00
CA LYS A 16 -7.23 0.86 16.30
C LYS A 16 -8.26 -0.26 16.13
N SER A 17 -9.27 -0.04 15.28
CA SER A 17 -10.27 -1.08 14.96
C SER A 17 -9.62 -2.29 14.28
N VAL A 18 -8.60 -2.09 13.44
CA VAL A 18 -7.81 -3.19 12.87
C VAL A 18 -7.13 -3.99 13.98
N TRP A 19 -6.47 -3.33 14.93
CA TRP A 19 -5.83 -3.99 16.06
C TRP A 19 -6.84 -4.72 16.95
N GLU A 20 -7.97 -4.08 17.29
CA GLU A 20 -9.02 -4.65 18.14
C GLU A 20 -9.56 -5.97 17.57
N ASN A 21 -9.78 -6.03 16.25
CA ASN A 21 -10.36 -7.17 15.55
C ASN A 21 -9.33 -8.17 15.00
N SER A 22 -8.03 -7.97 15.27
CA SER A 22 -6.97 -8.89 14.87
C SER A 22 -6.61 -9.87 15.99
N HIS A 23 -6.12 -11.05 15.62
CA HIS A 23 -5.57 -12.00 16.58
C HIS A 23 -4.27 -11.44 17.20
N LYS A 24 -4.22 -11.39 18.53
CA LYS A 24 -3.11 -10.84 19.30
C LYS A 24 -2.25 -11.95 19.89
N ASN A 25 -0.96 -11.67 20.06
CA ASN A 25 -0.09 -12.53 20.88
C ASN A 25 -0.34 -12.31 22.40
N ASN A 26 0.42 -13.00 23.23
CA ASN A 26 0.24 -12.95 24.70
C ASN A 26 0.46 -11.54 25.29
N GLU A 27 1.26 -10.72 24.66
CA GLU A 27 1.55 -9.33 25.04
C GLU A 27 0.58 -8.32 24.39
N GLY A 28 -0.47 -8.79 23.75
CA GLY A 28 -1.46 -7.93 23.10
C GLY A 28 -1.02 -7.33 21.76
N ASN A 29 0.06 -7.83 21.17
CA ASN A 29 0.57 -7.30 19.91
C ASN A 29 -0.05 -7.99 18.69
N VAL A 30 -0.18 -7.23 17.61
CA VAL A 30 -0.52 -7.71 16.27
C VAL A 30 0.64 -7.39 15.32
N PHE A 31 1.30 -8.42 14.81
CA PHE A 31 2.42 -8.28 13.85
C PHE A 31 2.01 -8.84 12.50
N LYS A 32 2.19 -8.06 11.45
CA LYS A 32 1.90 -8.41 10.05
C LYS A 32 3.10 -8.08 9.16
N GLY A 33 3.49 -9.03 8.32
CA GLY A 33 4.64 -8.86 7.42
C GLY A 33 5.98 -9.14 8.10
N HIS A 34 7.04 -8.44 7.68
CA HIS A 34 8.40 -8.70 8.16
C HIS A 34 8.70 -7.85 9.40
N VAL A 35 8.30 -8.34 10.58
CA VAL A 35 8.37 -7.63 11.86
C VAL A 35 9.15 -8.46 12.88
N ILE A 36 10.09 -7.82 13.58
CA ILE A 36 10.76 -8.35 14.78
C ILE A 36 10.57 -7.34 15.90
N ALA A 37 9.99 -7.77 17.03
CA ALA A 37 9.83 -6.89 18.19
C ALA A 37 10.25 -7.59 19.47
N LYS A 38 10.87 -6.82 20.39
CA LYS A 38 11.25 -7.26 21.73
C LYS A 38 10.71 -6.28 22.79
N ASN A 39 10.27 -6.82 23.94
CA ASN A 39 9.78 -6.04 25.06
C ASN A 39 8.68 -5.05 24.65
N SER A 40 7.76 -5.50 23.79
CA SER A 40 6.72 -4.65 23.22
C SER A 40 5.35 -5.17 23.63
N GLU A 41 4.42 -4.25 23.92
CA GLU A 41 3.08 -4.59 24.39
C GLU A 41 2.01 -3.71 23.73
N ASN A 42 0.85 -4.32 23.46
CA ASN A 42 -0.33 -3.65 22.90
C ASN A 42 -0.03 -2.84 21.63
N CYS A 43 0.75 -3.39 20.71
CA CYS A 43 1.13 -2.71 19.47
C CYS A 43 0.51 -3.38 18.24
N LEU A 44 0.16 -2.55 17.26
CA LEU A 44 -0.05 -2.97 15.88
C LEU A 44 1.18 -2.59 15.07
N VAL A 45 1.88 -3.57 14.50
CA VAL A 45 2.99 -3.32 13.57
C VAL A 45 2.71 -4.06 12.28
N ARG A 46 2.58 -3.31 11.19
CA ARG A 46 2.40 -3.82 9.84
C ARG A 46 3.53 -3.37 8.94
N SER A 47 4.18 -4.30 8.29
CA SER A 47 5.22 -4.06 7.31
C SER A 47 4.79 -4.64 5.96
N GLU A 48 4.89 -3.85 4.91
CA GLU A 48 4.59 -4.28 3.53
C GLU A 48 5.86 -4.53 2.71
N SER A 49 6.93 -3.78 2.96
CA SER A 49 8.12 -3.81 2.10
C SER A 49 9.43 -4.00 2.85
N ARG A 50 9.60 -3.42 4.04
CA ARG A 50 10.89 -3.42 4.78
C ARG A 50 10.78 -4.22 6.06
N LEU A 51 11.92 -4.71 6.56
CA LEU A 51 12.00 -5.22 7.92
C LEU A 51 11.77 -4.07 8.91
N VAL A 52 10.77 -4.25 9.78
CA VAL A 52 10.53 -3.35 10.92
C VAL A 52 11.02 -4.03 12.19
N VAL A 53 11.97 -3.40 12.87
CA VAL A 53 12.48 -3.86 14.17
C VAL A 53 12.04 -2.90 15.25
N GLY A 54 11.34 -3.40 16.26
CA GLY A 54 10.85 -2.63 17.39
C GLY A 54 11.41 -3.13 18.74
N ILE A 55 11.77 -2.22 19.63
CA ILE A 55 12.23 -2.56 20.98
C ILE A 55 11.54 -1.64 21.97
N GLY A 56 10.89 -2.23 22.99
CA GLY A 56 10.25 -1.48 24.06
C GLY A 56 9.03 -0.67 23.61
N LEU A 57 8.35 -1.09 22.55
CA LEU A 57 7.16 -0.40 22.03
C LEU A 57 5.96 -0.61 22.94
N LYS A 58 5.17 0.44 23.18
CA LYS A 58 3.96 0.37 24.00
C LYS A 58 2.84 1.18 23.37
N ASN A 59 1.67 0.55 23.20
CA ASN A 59 0.44 1.18 22.74
C ASN A 59 0.61 1.94 21.41
N LEU A 60 1.41 1.43 20.49
CA LEU A 60 1.71 2.07 19.22
C LEU A 60 1.07 1.34 18.04
N THR A 61 0.67 2.13 17.07
CA THR A 61 0.40 1.69 15.71
C THR A 61 1.55 2.09 14.81
N ILE A 62 2.18 1.12 14.17
CA ILE A 62 3.26 1.33 13.20
C ILE A 62 2.85 0.66 11.90
N VAL A 63 2.75 1.44 10.83
CA VAL A 63 2.42 0.94 9.49
C VAL A 63 3.50 1.41 8.53
N GLU A 64 4.24 0.47 7.98
CA GLU A 64 5.25 0.70 6.95
C GLU A 64 4.68 0.27 5.60
N THR A 65 4.77 1.16 4.63
CA THR A 65 4.44 0.94 3.23
C THR A 65 5.63 1.33 2.34
N SER A 66 5.52 1.15 1.03
CA SER A 66 6.60 1.51 0.09
C SER A 66 6.92 3.01 0.06
N ASP A 67 5.99 3.84 0.49
CA ASP A 67 6.01 5.30 0.34
C ASP A 67 6.09 6.06 1.67
N ALA A 68 5.53 5.51 2.75
CA ALA A 68 5.49 6.21 4.02
C ALA A 68 5.59 5.25 5.22
N ILE A 69 5.93 5.81 6.38
CA ILE A 69 5.84 5.13 7.67
C ILE A 69 4.96 5.97 8.57
N LEU A 70 3.86 5.38 9.04
CA LEU A 70 3.04 5.93 10.10
C LEU A 70 3.49 5.37 11.44
N ILE A 71 3.73 6.24 12.42
CA ILE A 71 3.91 5.88 13.83
C ILE A 71 2.94 6.75 14.63
N ALA A 72 2.01 6.14 15.34
CA ALA A 72 1.00 6.85 16.10
C ALA A 72 0.71 6.13 17.43
N ASP A 73 0.31 6.87 18.45
CA ASP A 73 -0.37 6.28 19.60
C ASP A 73 -1.70 5.65 19.15
N GLN A 74 -2.01 4.47 19.67
CA GLN A 74 -3.25 3.78 19.27
C GLN A 74 -4.52 4.60 19.55
N ASN A 75 -4.51 5.44 20.59
CA ASN A 75 -5.66 6.26 20.94
C ASN A 75 -5.79 7.50 20.04
N GLN A 76 -4.73 7.86 19.30
CA GLN A 76 -4.72 8.98 18.37
C GLN A 76 -4.89 8.54 16.90
N SER A 77 -5.24 7.31 16.65
CA SER A 77 -5.37 6.76 15.29
C SER A 77 -6.44 7.46 14.42
N GLN A 78 -7.35 8.21 15.02
CA GLN A 78 -8.34 9.04 14.31
C GLN A 78 -7.70 10.26 13.65
N GLU A 79 -6.63 10.81 14.23
CA GLU A 79 -5.94 12.00 13.74
C GLU A 79 -5.17 11.74 12.41
N VAL A 80 -5.01 10.48 12.02
CA VAL A 80 -4.38 10.12 10.74
C VAL A 80 -5.08 10.78 9.55
N LYS A 81 -6.41 10.97 9.62
CA LYS A 81 -7.16 11.65 8.55
C LYS A 81 -6.73 13.10 8.40
N ASP A 82 -6.55 13.80 9.51
CA ASP A 82 -6.17 15.21 9.54
C ASP A 82 -4.75 15.39 9.00
N ILE A 83 -3.84 14.47 9.36
CA ILE A 83 -2.47 14.45 8.81
C ILE A 83 -2.49 14.23 7.29
N VAL A 84 -3.33 13.34 6.76
CA VAL A 84 -3.44 13.12 5.31
C VAL A 84 -3.93 14.38 4.59
N GLU A 85 -4.92 15.10 5.16
CA GLU A 85 -5.38 16.37 4.59
C GLU A 85 -4.29 17.48 4.68
N GLU A 86 -3.52 17.49 5.75
CA GLU A 86 -2.37 18.40 5.87
C GLU A 86 -1.30 18.11 4.81
N LEU A 87 -0.95 16.83 4.57
CA LEU A 87 -0.01 16.45 3.51
C LEU A 87 -0.49 16.92 2.14
N LYS A 88 -1.78 16.75 1.82
CA LYS A 88 -2.38 17.25 0.57
C LYS A 88 -2.27 18.77 0.45
N THR A 89 -2.59 19.49 1.52
CA THR A 89 -2.52 20.96 1.54
C THR A 89 -1.10 21.46 1.34
N ARG A 90 -0.12 20.74 1.87
CA ARG A 90 1.32 21.05 1.70
C ARG A 90 1.88 20.61 0.34
N GLY A 91 1.08 19.93 -0.50
CA GLY A 91 1.52 19.40 -1.80
C GLY A 91 2.51 18.25 -1.69
N ILE A 92 2.51 17.51 -0.56
CA ILE A 92 3.36 16.34 -0.34
C ILE A 92 2.75 15.16 -1.08
N SER A 93 3.52 14.53 -1.96
CA SER A 93 3.06 13.47 -2.89
C SER A 93 2.43 12.28 -2.18
N GLU A 94 2.98 11.88 -1.02
CA GLU A 94 2.53 10.75 -0.22
C GLU A 94 1.12 10.94 0.38
N GLY A 95 0.62 12.18 0.42
CA GLY A 95 -0.77 12.48 0.78
C GLY A 95 -1.75 12.41 -0.39
N GLN A 96 -1.25 12.36 -1.63
CA GLN A 96 -2.07 12.40 -2.84
C GLN A 96 -2.12 11.06 -3.56
N GLU A 97 -0.98 10.42 -3.75
CA GLU A 97 -0.86 9.18 -4.53
C GLU A 97 0.03 8.16 -3.82
N HIS A 98 -0.37 6.91 -3.91
CA HIS A 98 0.49 5.80 -3.49
C HIS A 98 1.44 5.41 -4.60
N LYS A 99 2.69 5.06 -4.26
CA LYS A 99 3.66 4.52 -5.23
C LYS A 99 3.16 3.25 -5.89
N LYS A 100 2.42 2.41 -5.16
CA LYS A 100 1.79 1.20 -5.70
C LYS A 100 0.30 1.44 -5.92
N ILE A 101 -0.13 1.36 -7.17
CA ILE A 101 -1.52 1.58 -7.59
C ILE A 101 -2.07 0.28 -8.17
N PHE A 102 -3.19 -0.17 -7.62
CA PHE A 102 -3.92 -1.34 -8.10
C PHE A 102 -4.87 -0.97 -9.23
N ARG A 103 -5.00 -1.86 -10.20
CA ARG A 103 -5.89 -1.74 -11.35
C ARG A 103 -6.59 -3.09 -11.59
N PRO A 104 -7.69 -3.15 -12.34
CA PRO A 104 -8.36 -4.42 -12.65
C PRO A 104 -7.44 -5.45 -13.31
N TRP A 105 -6.46 -5.00 -14.08
CA TRP A 105 -5.51 -5.85 -14.79
C TRP A 105 -4.27 -6.24 -13.95
N GLY A 106 -4.08 -5.68 -12.75
CA GLY A 106 -2.91 -5.95 -11.90
C GLY A 106 -2.52 -4.74 -11.07
N ASN A 107 -1.26 -4.35 -11.11
CA ASN A 107 -0.78 -3.16 -10.40
C ASN A 107 0.45 -2.56 -11.08
N PHE A 108 0.76 -1.32 -10.73
CA PHE A 108 2.06 -0.73 -11.04
C PHE A 108 2.64 -0.02 -9.81
N THR A 109 3.97 0.03 -9.76
CA THR A 109 4.72 0.72 -8.72
C THR A 109 5.66 1.72 -9.39
N SER A 110 5.58 3.00 -9.01
CA SER A 110 6.59 3.98 -9.36
C SER A 110 7.89 3.65 -8.62
N ILE A 111 8.97 3.37 -9.37
CA ILE A 111 10.29 3.03 -8.81
C ILE A 111 11.10 4.30 -8.60
N SER A 112 11.12 5.14 -9.61
CA SER A 112 11.84 6.41 -9.61
C SER A 112 11.23 7.37 -10.61
N GLU A 113 11.24 8.65 -10.30
CA GLU A 113 10.67 9.69 -11.17
C GLU A 113 11.38 11.02 -10.98
N ASP A 114 11.32 11.84 -12.00
CA ASP A 114 11.75 13.23 -11.99
C ASP A 114 10.83 14.03 -12.94
N SER A 115 11.02 15.31 -13.04
CA SER A 115 10.18 16.24 -13.82
C SER A 115 9.90 15.81 -15.27
N ARG A 116 10.79 14.99 -15.88
CA ARG A 116 10.75 14.62 -17.29
C ARG A 116 10.74 13.12 -17.57
N TRP A 117 10.88 12.27 -16.56
CA TRP A 117 10.91 10.82 -16.75
C TRP A 117 10.34 10.08 -15.54
N GLN A 118 9.89 8.85 -15.76
CA GLN A 118 9.39 7.96 -14.72
C GLN A 118 9.74 6.51 -15.07
N VAL A 119 10.20 5.77 -14.07
CA VAL A 119 10.39 4.31 -14.15
C VAL A 119 9.29 3.64 -13.34
N LYS A 120 8.55 2.75 -13.98
CA LYS A 120 7.49 1.95 -13.35
C LYS A 120 7.77 0.47 -13.48
N ARG A 121 7.51 -0.27 -12.42
CA ARG A 121 7.31 -1.71 -12.49
C ARG A 121 5.81 -1.99 -12.66
N ILE A 122 5.45 -2.70 -13.71
CA ILE A 122 4.07 -3.06 -14.02
C ILE A 122 3.93 -4.58 -13.88
N GLU A 123 2.95 -5.02 -13.11
CA GLU A 123 2.60 -6.42 -12.93
C GLU A 123 1.21 -6.66 -13.50
N VAL A 124 1.13 -7.43 -14.59
CA VAL A 124 -0.12 -7.76 -15.27
C VAL A 124 -0.52 -9.19 -14.92
N ASN A 125 -1.74 -9.38 -14.45
CA ASN A 125 -2.26 -10.71 -14.14
C ASN A 125 -2.41 -11.54 -15.43
N PRO A 126 -2.23 -12.86 -15.37
CA PRO A 126 -2.40 -13.73 -16.53
C PRO A 126 -3.76 -13.50 -17.21
N GLY A 127 -3.74 -13.37 -18.54
CA GLY A 127 -4.93 -13.12 -19.35
C GLY A 127 -5.49 -11.69 -19.29
N GLN A 128 -4.87 -10.79 -18.55
CA GLN A 128 -5.25 -9.39 -18.49
C GLN A 128 -4.42 -8.53 -19.46
N SER A 129 -4.92 -7.34 -19.76
CA SER A 129 -4.27 -6.40 -20.66
C SER A 129 -4.35 -4.96 -20.17
N LEU A 130 -3.33 -4.18 -20.49
CA LEU A 130 -3.34 -2.73 -20.34
C LEU A 130 -4.22 -2.09 -21.43
N SER A 131 -4.80 -0.93 -21.09
CA SER A 131 -5.50 -0.13 -22.10
C SER A 131 -4.55 0.34 -23.19
N LEU A 132 -5.02 0.37 -24.44
CA LEU A 132 -4.29 0.97 -25.54
C LEU A 132 -4.05 2.46 -25.25
N GLN A 133 -2.80 2.90 -25.34
CA GLN A 133 -2.39 4.27 -25.02
C GLN A 133 -1.55 4.86 -26.15
N MET A 134 -1.69 6.16 -26.34
CA MET A 134 -0.86 6.93 -27.27
C MET A 134 -0.29 8.16 -26.56
N HIS A 135 0.99 8.42 -26.77
CA HIS A 135 1.70 9.53 -26.16
C HIS A 135 2.35 10.41 -27.21
N HIS A 136 2.02 11.70 -27.23
CA HIS A 136 2.54 12.64 -28.23
C HIS A 136 3.89 13.27 -27.84
N HIS A 137 4.22 13.32 -26.54
CA HIS A 137 5.37 14.08 -26.05
C HIS A 137 6.33 13.28 -25.18
N ARG A 138 6.21 11.93 -25.16
CA ARG A 138 7.13 11.06 -24.45
C ARG A 138 7.40 9.78 -25.22
N ALA A 139 8.63 9.26 -25.10
CA ALA A 139 8.98 7.92 -25.53
C ALA A 139 8.81 6.94 -24.36
N GLU A 140 8.44 5.70 -24.67
CA GLU A 140 8.38 4.61 -23.69
C GLU A 140 9.31 3.47 -24.11
N HIS A 141 10.02 2.91 -23.13
CA HIS A 141 10.83 1.72 -23.28
C HIS A 141 10.29 0.64 -22.36
N TRP A 142 9.90 -0.50 -22.93
CA TRP A 142 9.36 -1.61 -22.18
C TRP A 142 10.36 -2.76 -22.13
N ILE A 143 10.60 -3.30 -20.94
CA ILE A 143 11.45 -4.45 -20.70
C ILE A 143 10.60 -5.50 -20.00
N VAL A 144 10.43 -6.67 -20.62
CA VAL A 144 9.77 -7.83 -20.00
C VAL A 144 10.80 -8.51 -19.12
N VAL A 145 10.60 -8.40 -17.78
CA VAL A 145 11.53 -8.96 -16.78
C VAL A 145 11.15 -10.39 -16.41
N LYS A 146 9.86 -10.73 -16.49
CA LYS A 146 9.34 -12.05 -16.12
C LYS A 146 8.06 -12.36 -16.88
N GLY A 147 7.96 -13.57 -17.42
CA GLY A 147 6.80 -14.04 -18.17
C GLY A 147 6.88 -13.64 -19.63
N THR A 148 5.74 -13.75 -20.33
CA THR A 148 5.61 -13.42 -21.76
C THR A 148 4.56 -12.35 -21.93
N ALA A 149 4.87 -11.28 -22.66
CA ALA A 149 3.93 -10.22 -22.98
C ALA A 149 3.59 -10.25 -24.50
N LYS A 150 2.32 -10.16 -24.83
CA LYS A 150 1.86 -9.79 -26.16
C LYS A 150 1.79 -8.27 -26.23
N ILE A 151 2.54 -7.67 -27.13
CA ILE A 151 2.63 -6.21 -27.28
C ILE A 151 2.07 -5.84 -28.64
N GLU A 152 1.15 -4.89 -28.66
CA GLU A 152 0.62 -4.29 -29.88
C GLU A 152 1.21 -2.90 -30.06
N ILE A 153 1.83 -2.65 -31.23
CA ILE A 153 2.38 -1.35 -31.59
C ILE A 153 1.84 -1.01 -32.99
N ASN A 154 1.11 0.11 -33.11
CA ASN A 154 0.52 0.58 -34.36
C ASN A 154 -0.29 -0.51 -35.09
N GLY A 155 -1.08 -1.27 -34.36
CA GLY A 155 -1.89 -2.37 -34.90
C GLY A 155 -1.11 -3.63 -35.30
N THR A 156 0.16 -3.72 -34.93
CA THR A 156 1.00 -4.92 -35.22
C THR A 156 1.33 -5.62 -33.91
N ASP A 157 0.97 -6.90 -33.81
CA ASP A 157 1.29 -7.74 -32.63
C ASP A 157 2.76 -8.16 -32.66
N LYS A 158 3.41 -8.04 -31.48
CA LYS A 158 4.74 -8.59 -31.20
C LYS A 158 4.71 -9.36 -29.89
N MET A 159 5.39 -10.50 -29.84
CA MET A 159 5.62 -11.24 -28.59
C MET A 159 7.02 -10.92 -28.05
N SER A 160 7.11 -10.68 -26.74
CA SER A 160 8.38 -10.51 -26.01
C SER A 160 8.37 -11.45 -24.80
N MET A 161 9.47 -12.17 -24.62
CA MET A 161 9.74 -13.08 -23.50
C MET A 161 10.82 -12.51 -22.62
#